data_ec3842a248fc26e540fbe8ae2b3b81f5
#
_entry.id   ec3842a248fc26e540fbe8ae2b3b81f5
#
_cell.length_a   1.000
_cell.length_b   1.000
_cell.length_c   1.000
_cell.angle_alpha   90.00
_cell.angle_beta   90.00
_cell.angle_gamma   90.00
#
_symmetry.space_group_name_H-M   'P 1'
#
loop_
_entity.id
_entity.type
_entity.pdbx_description
1 polymer ?
#
loop_
_entity_poly.entity_id
_entity_poly.type
_entity_poly.pdbx_seq_one_letter_code
_entity_poly.pdbx_strand_id
1 'polypeptide(L)'
;MTDLQECRRQIDEIDSEILRLFEKRMKVSEDVANYKIRTGKPVFDAVREREKLKSLGEQAHGEFNALGIQEVFQQIMAISRKRQYQLLTSNGKEENRDYEMVDTLPLRNVTVVFQGVEGAYSYAAMRAYFPEEIKSYHAETFRNAMEEVVSGRADYAVLPIENSTQGIVTDIYDLLTEYQLH
;
A
#
# COMPACT_ATOMS: atom_id res chain seq x y z
N MET A 1 -15.41 -35.11 21.34
CA MET A 1 -15.10 -33.67 21.52
C MET A 1 -13.67 -33.48 21.10
N THR A 2 -13.41 -32.58 20.16
CA THR A 2 -12.05 -32.25 19.75
C THR A 2 -11.37 -31.52 20.91
N ASP A 3 -10.22 -31.99 21.36
CA ASP A 3 -9.47 -31.35 22.43
C ASP A 3 -8.87 -30.01 21.91
N LEU A 4 -9.09 -28.95 22.66
CA LEU A 4 -8.58 -27.60 22.31
C LEU A 4 -7.04 -27.59 22.21
N GLN A 5 -6.35 -28.39 23.02
CA GLN A 5 -4.89 -28.49 22.95
C GLN A 5 -4.44 -29.15 21.65
N GLU A 6 -5.15 -30.18 21.19
CA GLU A 6 -4.88 -30.82 19.90
C GLU A 6 -5.13 -29.88 18.73
N CYS A 7 -6.22 -29.07 18.78
CA CYS A 7 -6.45 -28.05 17.75
C CYS A 7 -5.31 -27.03 17.70
N ARG A 8 -4.83 -26.55 18.85
CA ARG A 8 -3.69 -25.60 18.93
C ARG A 8 -2.43 -26.20 18.36
N ARG A 9 -2.11 -27.46 18.70
CA ARG A 9 -0.94 -28.14 18.16
C ARG A 9 -0.99 -28.23 16.63
N GLN A 10 -2.15 -28.58 16.07
CA GLN A 10 -2.33 -28.64 14.61
C GLN A 10 -2.20 -27.26 13.96
N ILE A 11 -2.70 -26.21 14.60
CA ILE A 11 -2.54 -24.82 14.11
C ILE A 11 -1.06 -24.44 14.11
N ASP A 12 -0.31 -24.71 15.18
CA ASP A 12 1.12 -24.39 15.29
C ASP A 12 1.95 -25.10 14.21
N GLU A 13 1.60 -26.34 13.87
CA GLU A 13 2.24 -27.09 12.77
C GLU A 13 1.95 -26.44 11.41
N ILE A 14 0.71 -26.05 11.15
CA ILE A 14 0.30 -25.34 9.91
C ILE A 14 0.98 -23.98 9.81
N ASP A 15 1.02 -23.21 10.90
CA ASP A 15 1.67 -21.91 10.94
C ASP A 15 3.17 -22.02 10.62
N SER A 16 3.82 -23.07 11.09
CA SER A 16 5.22 -23.36 10.78
C SER A 16 5.42 -23.64 9.26
N GLU A 17 4.48 -24.33 8.62
CA GLU A 17 4.52 -24.54 7.17
C GLU A 17 4.27 -23.24 6.40
N ILE A 18 3.32 -22.40 6.84
CA ILE A 18 3.04 -21.10 6.26
C ILE A 18 4.29 -20.21 6.34
N LEU A 19 4.94 -20.15 7.50
CA LEU A 19 6.20 -19.42 7.68
C LEU A 19 7.26 -19.85 6.67
N ARG A 20 7.53 -21.14 6.57
CA ARG A 20 8.52 -21.69 5.63
C ARG A 20 8.19 -21.37 4.16
N LEU A 21 6.91 -21.45 3.79
CA LEU A 21 6.46 -21.12 2.44
C LEU A 21 6.53 -19.63 2.15
N PHE A 22 6.21 -18.79 3.13
CA PHE A 22 6.34 -17.36 3.03
C PHE A 22 7.80 -16.94 2.82
N GLU A 23 8.74 -17.44 3.62
CA GLU A 23 10.18 -17.17 3.45
C GLU A 23 10.70 -17.60 2.08
N LYS A 24 10.31 -18.80 1.64
CA LYS A 24 10.65 -19.29 0.29
C LYS A 24 10.10 -18.36 -0.81
N ARG A 25 8.86 -17.87 -0.65
CA ARG A 25 8.25 -16.94 -1.58
C ARG A 25 8.97 -15.59 -1.59
N MET A 26 9.39 -15.09 -0.42
CA MET A 26 10.15 -13.83 -0.33
C MET A 26 11.50 -13.95 -1.05
N LYS A 27 12.19 -15.07 -0.93
CA LYS A 27 13.43 -15.31 -1.67
C LYS A 27 13.23 -15.27 -3.19
N VAL A 28 12.18 -15.92 -3.70
CA VAL A 28 11.83 -15.83 -5.13
C VAL A 28 11.46 -14.39 -5.53
N SER A 29 10.83 -13.64 -4.63
CA SER A 29 10.52 -12.22 -4.87
C SER A 29 11.79 -11.34 -5.00
N GLU A 30 12.86 -11.68 -4.30
CA GLU A 30 14.18 -11.04 -4.48
C GLU A 30 14.79 -11.34 -5.85
N ASP A 31 14.65 -12.57 -6.35
CA ASP A 31 15.09 -12.93 -7.70
C ASP A 31 14.31 -12.15 -8.77
N VAL A 32 13.00 -11.97 -8.56
CA VAL A 32 12.15 -11.12 -9.41
C VAL A 32 12.61 -9.65 -9.37
N ALA A 33 12.96 -9.12 -8.19
CA ALA A 33 13.49 -7.78 -8.05
C ALA A 33 14.80 -7.61 -8.87
N ASN A 34 15.74 -8.54 -8.72
CA ASN A 34 16.99 -8.53 -9.47
C ASN A 34 16.77 -8.57 -11.00
N TYR A 35 15.77 -9.32 -11.46
CA TYR A 35 15.39 -9.33 -12.86
C TYR A 35 14.85 -7.97 -13.31
N LYS A 36 13.93 -7.37 -12.53
CA LYS A 36 13.34 -6.05 -12.82
C LYS A 36 14.38 -4.93 -12.82
N ILE A 37 15.31 -4.96 -11.86
CA ILE A 37 16.45 -4.03 -11.79
C ILE A 37 17.26 -4.07 -13.10
N ARG A 38 17.55 -5.25 -13.64
CA ARG A 38 18.32 -5.40 -14.88
C ARG A 38 17.56 -4.99 -16.13
N THR A 39 16.24 -5.19 -16.15
CA THR A 39 15.41 -5.01 -17.34
C THR A 39 14.64 -3.69 -17.35
N GLY A 40 14.67 -2.90 -16.27
CA GLY A 40 13.92 -1.65 -16.14
C GLY A 40 12.40 -1.86 -16.02
N LYS A 41 11.93 -3.08 -15.72
CA LYS A 41 10.49 -3.33 -15.54
C LYS A 41 10.02 -2.79 -14.19
N PRO A 42 8.81 -2.20 -14.11
CA PRO A 42 8.27 -1.68 -12.86
C PRO A 42 8.06 -2.79 -11.83
N VAL A 43 8.17 -2.43 -10.55
CA VAL A 43 7.92 -3.36 -9.44
C VAL A 43 6.45 -3.74 -9.39
N PHE A 44 5.56 -2.76 -9.48
CA PHE A 44 4.13 -2.99 -9.43
C PHE A 44 3.57 -3.42 -10.79
N ASP A 45 2.81 -4.50 -10.79
CA ASP A 45 2.10 -5.03 -11.96
C ASP A 45 0.65 -5.31 -11.54
N ALA A 46 -0.19 -4.28 -11.67
CA ALA A 46 -1.59 -4.33 -11.24
C ALA A 46 -2.41 -5.42 -11.94
N VAL A 47 -2.12 -5.69 -13.22
CA VAL A 47 -2.82 -6.72 -13.99
C VAL A 47 -2.50 -8.09 -13.43
N ARG A 48 -1.22 -8.39 -13.27
CA ARG A 48 -0.71 -9.65 -12.72
C ARG A 48 -1.23 -9.93 -11.32
N GLU A 49 -1.25 -8.91 -10.43
CA GLU A 49 -1.73 -9.08 -9.07
C GLU A 49 -3.23 -9.36 -9.01
N ARG A 50 -4.03 -8.64 -9.78
CA ARG A 50 -5.49 -8.85 -9.89
C ARG A 50 -5.82 -10.26 -10.40
N GLU A 51 -5.15 -10.71 -11.46
CA GLU A 51 -5.34 -12.06 -11.99
C GLU A 51 -4.97 -13.12 -10.94
N LYS A 52 -3.90 -12.90 -10.19
CA LYS A 52 -3.45 -13.83 -9.15
C LYS A 52 -4.45 -13.91 -8.00
N LEU A 53 -4.97 -12.78 -7.51
CA LEU A 53 -6.00 -12.75 -6.46
C LEU A 53 -7.28 -13.44 -6.92
N LYS A 54 -7.74 -13.17 -8.13
CA LYS A 54 -8.89 -13.84 -8.71
C LYS A 54 -8.70 -15.35 -8.77
N SER A 55 -7.58 -15.81 -9.32
CA SER A 55 -7.26 -17.24 -9.43
C SER A 55 -7.18 -17.93 -8.06
N LEU A 56 -6.67 -17.28 -7.03
CA LEU A 56 -6.63 -17.83 -5.67
C LEU A 56 -8.01 -17.95 -5.06
N GLY A 57 -8.86 -16.94 -5.23
CA GLY A 57 -10.24 -17.00 -4.78
C GLY A 57 -11.04 -18.12 -5.45
N GLU A 58 -10.84 -18.34 -6.75
CA GLU A 58 -11.49 -19.42 -7.51
C GLU A 58 -11.02 -20.84 -7.08
N GLN A 59 -9.82 -20.98 -6.55
CA GLN A 59 -9.27 -22.25 -6.04
C GLN A 59 -9.71 -22.56 -4.61
N ALA A 60 -10.16 -21.56 -3.86
CA ALA A 60 -10.55 -21.73 -2.47
C ALA A 60 -11.91 -22.45 -2.33
N HIS A 61 -12.08 -23.23 -1.30
CA HIS A 61 -13.34 -23.90 -1.00
C HIS A 61 -14.20 -23.05 -0.06
N GLY A 62 -15.34 -22.60 -0.55
CA GLY A 62 -16.31 -21.76 0.17
C GLY A 62 -15.97 -20.26 0.16
N GLU A 63 -17.01 -19.47 0.26
CA GLU A 63 -16.92 -17.99 0.13
C GLU A 63 -16.01 -17.36 1.19
N PHE A 64 -16.11 -17.80 2.44
CA PHE A 64 -15.27 -17.31 3.53
C PHE A 64 -13.78 -17.50 3.24
N ASN A 65 -13.39 -18.70 2.78
CA ASN A 65 -11.98 -18.98 2.46
C ASN A 65 -11.54 -18.23 1.19
N ALA A 66 -12.43 -18.05 0.21
CA ALA A 66 -12.12 -17.30 -1.01
C ALA A 66 -11.79 -15.83 -0.71
N LEU A 67 -12.57 -15.18 0.13
CA LEU A 67 -12.30 -13.80 0.58
C LEU A 67 -11.04 -13.73 1.44
N GLY A 68 -10.93 -14.59 2.46
CA GLY A 68 -9.79 -14.58 3.37
C GLY A 68 -8.46 -14.82 2.67
N ILE A 69 -8.39 -15.74 1.70
CA ILE A 69 -7.14 -15.99 0.96
C ILE A 69 -6.76 -14.81 0.07
N GLN A 70 -7.72 -14.10 -0.51
CA GLN A 70 -7.45 -12.90 -1.29
C GLN A 70 -6.86 -11.80 -0.40
N GLU A 71 -7.42 -11.55 0.78
CA GLU A 71 -6.88 -10.58 1.75
C GLU A 71 -5.45 -10.93 2.18
N VAL A 72 -5.20 -12.18 2.56
CA VAL A 72 -3.86 -12.64 2.96
C VAL A 72 -2.86 -12.44 1.82
N PHE A 73 -3.20 -12.84 0.59
CA PHE A 73 -2.28 -12.70 -0.55
C PHE A 73 -2.09 -11.26 -0.98
N GLN A 74 -3.06 -10.37 -0.80
CA GLN A 74 -2.89 -8.94 -1.00
C GLN A 74 -1.79 -8.39 -0.09
N GLN A 75 -1.81 -8.77 1.21
CA GLN A 75 -0.75 -8.40 2.16
C GLN A 75 0.62 -9.01 1.79
N ILE A 76 0.65 -10.27 1.45
CA ILE A 76 1.89 -10.95 1.03
C ILE A 76 2.49 -10.26 -0.22
N MET A 77 1.68 -9.84 -1.19
CA MET A 77 2.15 -9.13 -2.38
C MET A 77 2.65 -7.72 -2.03
N ALA A 78 1.97 -7.00 -1.13
CA ALA A 78 2.44 -5.70 -0.64
C ALA A 78 3.81 -5.80 0.04
N ILE A 79 4.01 -6.80 0.92
CA ILE A 79 5.32 -7.06 1.55
C ILE A 79 6.38 -7.40 0.50
N SER A 80 6.03 -8.18 -0.53
CA SER A 80 6.93 -8.51 -1.64
C SER A 80 7.35 -7.27 -2.43
N ARG A 81 6.41 -6.34 -2.72
CA ARG A 81 6.73 -5.06 -3.37
C ARG A 81 7.66 -4.22 -2.52
N LYS A 82 7.35 -4.07 -1.23
CA LYS A 82 8.21 -3.36 -0.28
C LYS A 82 9.65 -3.88 -0.32
N ARG A 83 9.83 -5.20 -0.30
CA ARG A 83 11.16 -5.82 -0.40
C ARG A 83 11.84 -5.54 -1.74
N GLN A 84 11.11 -5.58 -2.84
CA GLN A 84 11.64 -5.27 -4.18
C GLN A 84 12.08 -3.81 -4.27
N TYR A 85 11.31 -2.85 -3.73
CA TYR A 85 11.70 -1.43 -3.69
C TYR A 85 12.95 -1.22 -2.84
N GLN A 86 13.07 -1.86 -1.67
CA GLN A 86 14.28 -1.80 -0.85
C GLN A 86 15.52 -2.24 -1.63
N LEU A 87 15.41 -3.30 -2.43
CA LEU A 87 16.52 -3.80 -3.25
C LEU A 87 16.84 -2.85 -4.41
N LEU A 88 15.84 -2.19 -5.01
CA LEU A 88 16.08 -1.16 -6.03
C LEU A 88 16.90 -0.01 -5.45
N THR A 89 16.46 0.56 -4.34
CA THR A 89 17.13 1.65 -3.63
C THR A 89 18.55 1.28 -3.25
N SER A 90 18.76 0.08 -2.68
CA SER A 90 20.10 -0.40 -2.27
C SER A 90 21.07 -0.59 -3.45
N ASN A 91 20.57 -0.81 -4.66
CA ASN A 91 21.39 -0.97 -5.87
C ASN A 91 21.64 0.36 -6.60
N GLY A 92 21.34 1.50 -5.99
CA GLY A 92 21.60 2.83 -6.55
C GLY A 92 20.78 3.14 -7.81
N LYS A 93 19.76 2.36 -8.10
CA LYS A 93 18.73 2.67 -9.10
C LYS A 93 17.56 3.39 -8.45
N GLU A 94 17.85 4.37 -7.60
CA GLU A 94 16.90 5.41 -7.34
C GLU A 94 16.60 6.07 -8.68
N GLU A 95 15.35 6.03 -9.12
CA GLU A 95 14.88 7.06 -10.04
C GLU A 95 15.29 8.37 -9.37
N ASN A 96 16.03 9.18 -10.12
CA ASN A 96 16.48 10.48 -9.66
C ASN A 96 15.21 11.29 -9.36
N ARG A 97 14.66 11.12 -8.17
CA ARG A 97 13.57 11.95 -7.69
C ARG A 97 14.26 13.24 -7.31
N ASP A 98 14.09 14.25 -8.13
CA ASP A 98 14.57 15.60 -7.87
C ASP A 98 13.82 16.17 -6.65
N TYR A 99 14.13 15.64 -5.46
CA TYR A 99 13.65 16.22 -4.22
C TYR A 99 14.43 17.51 -3.94
N GLU A 100 13.74 18.60 -3.98
CA GLU A 100 14.27 19.83 -3.46
C GLU A 100 14.12 19.82 -1.92
N MET A 101 15.26 19.88 -1.23
CA MET A 101 15.26 19.99 0.23
C MET A 101 14.82 21.40 0.63
N VAL A 102 13.70 21.50 1.32
CA VAL A 102 13.18 22.75 1.86
C VAL A 102 13.16 22.72 3.39
N ASP A 103 13.49 23.81 4.04
CA ASP A 103 13.46 23.92 5.50
C ASP A 103 12.03 23.81 6.05
N THR A 104 11.06 24.34 5.30
CA THR A 104 9.64 24.33 5.67
C THR A 104 8.76 24.26 4.43
N LEU A 105 7.67 23.50 4.53
CA LEU A 105 6.66 23.47 3.47
C LEU A 105 5.84 24.77 3.46
N PRO A 106 5.47 25.31 2.29
CA PRO A 106 4.57 26.44 2.18
C PRO A 106 3.14 26.02 2.55
N LEU A 107 2.70 26.32 3.78
CA LEU A 107 1.39 25.90 4.29
C LEU A 107 0.34 27.03 4.28
N ARG A 108 0.67 28.24 3.78
CA ARG A 108 -0.25 29.38 3.72
C ARG A 108 -0.73 29.63 2.30
N ASN A 109 -1.99 30.00 2.18
CA ASN A 109 -2.66 30.27 0.89
C ASN A 109 -2.68 29.05 -0.04
N VAL A 110 -2.73 27.86 0.53
CA VAL A 110 -2.76 26.60 -0.20
C VAL A 110 -4.16 26.00 -0.21
N THR A 111 -4.40 25.16 -1.19
CA THR A 111 -5.60 24.34 -1.32
C THR A 111 -5.27 22.90 -0.97
N VAL A 112 -5.99 22.32 -0.03
CA VAL A 112 -5.74 20.95 0.47
C VAL A 112 -6.95 20.07 0.16
N VAL A 113 -6.72 18.96 -0.49
CA VAL A 113 -7.73 17.92 -0.68
C VAL A 113 -7.52 16.82 0.35
N PHE A 114 -8.60 16.26 0.90
CA PHE A 114 -8.58 15.12 1.80
C PHE A 114 -9.60 14.06 1.36
N GLN A 115 -9.32 12.80 1.61
CA GLN A 115 -10.26 11.73 1.29
C GLN A 115 -11.25 11.53 2.44
N GLY A 116 -12.52 11.34 2.09
CA GLY A 116 -13.61 11.11 3.03
C GLY A 116 -14.46 12.34 3.26
N VAL A 117 -15.24 12.33 4.32
CA VAL A 117 -16.16 13.42 4.69
C VAL A 117 -15.58 14.28 5.80
N GLU A 118 -16.15 15.46 6.02
CA GLU A 118 -15.84 16.28 7.20
C GLU A 118 -16.10 15.48 8.49
N GLY A 119 -15.11 15.48 9.39
CA GLY A 119 -15.12 14.67 10.61
C GLY A 119 -14.44 13.31 10.49
N ALA A 120 -14.02 12.87 9.29
CA ALA A 120 -13.16 11.70 9.12
C ALA A 120 -11.74 11.95 9.65
N TYR A 121 -10.95 10.88 9.84
CA TYR A 121 -9.57 10.97 10.32
C TYR A 121 -8.68 11.85 9.42
N SER A 122 -8.81 11.74 8.09
CA SER A 122 -8.07 12.58 7.15
C SER A 122 -8.40 14.06 7.30
N TYR A 123 -9.67 14.40 7.54
CA TYR A 123 -10.08 15.77 7.85
C TYR A 123 -9.47 16.26 9.17
N ALA A 124 -9.53 15.45 10.23
CA ALA A 124 -8.94 15.79 11.53
C ALA A 124 -7.41 15.99 11.42
N ALA A 125 -6.72 15.14 10.69
CA ALA A 125 -5.28 15.25 10.42
C ALA A 125 -4.96 16.52 9.64
N MET A 126 -5.73 16.85 8.61
CA MET A 126 -5.59 18.10 7.85
C MET A 126 -5.74 19.32 8.78
N ARG A 127 -6.80 19.35 9.59
CA ARG A 127 -7.06 20.46 10.54
C ARG A 127 -5.99 20.59 11.62
N ALA A 128 -5.33 19.50 12.00
CA ALA A 128 -4.24 19.51 12.97
C ALA A 128 -2.91 20.01 12.39
N TYR A 129 -2.68 19.81 11.10
CA TYR A 129 -1.40 20.11 10.46
C TYR A 129 -1.39 21.47 9.73
N PHE A 130 -2.46 21.81 9.03
CA PHE A 130 -2.55 23.05 8.23
C PHE A 130 -3.19 24.21 9.03
N PRO A 131 -2.82 25.48 8.73
CA PRO A 131 -3.48 26.64 9.31
C PRO A 131 -4.99 26.67 9.03
N GLU A 132 -5.76 27.38 9.87
CA GLU A 132 -7.22 27.45 9.73
C GLU A 132 -7.70 28.14 8.44
N GLU A 133 -6.92 29.06 7.91
CA GLU A 133 -7.28 29.90 6.75
C GLU A 133 -7.07 29.24 5.39
N ILE A 134 -6.67 27.97 5.34
CA ILE A 134 -6.50 27.26 4.07
C ILE A 134 -7.84 26.97 3.39
N LYS A 135 -7.81 26.86 2.05
CA LYS A 135 -8.91 26.28 1.30
C LYS A 135 -8.83 24.76 1.39
N SER A 136 -9.93 24.10 1.69
CA SER A 136 -9.96 22.64 1.71
C SER A 136 -11.28 22.08 1.17
N TYR A 137 -11.21 20.91 0.57
CA TYR A 137 -12.36 20.15 0.10
C TYR A 137 -12.08 18.67 0.11
N HIS A 138 -13.14 17.87 0.07
CA HIS A 138 -13.02 16.40 0.11
C HIS A 138 -13.02 15.79 -1.30
N ALA A 139 -12.37 14.64 -1.42
CA ALA A 139 -12.45 13.73 -2.56
C ALA A 139 -13.09 12.40 -2.14
N GLU A 140 -13.84 11.78 -3.04
CA GLU A 140 -14.53 10.52 -2.76
C GLU A 140 -13.56 9.35 -2.61
N THR A 141 -12.51 9.32 -3.43
CA THR A 141 -11.52 8.24 -3.44
C THR A 141 -10.10 8.77 -3.25
N PHE A 142 -9.19 7.89 -2.84
CA PHE A 142 -7.76 8.23 -2.77
C PHE A 142 -7.21 8.64 -4.14
N ARG A 143 -7.61 7.95 -5.21
CA ARG A 143 -7.22 8.28 -6.58
C ARG A 143 -7.68 9.68 -6.99
N ASN A 144 -8.93 10.04 -6.71
CA ASN A 144 -9.41 11.39 -6.99
C ASN A 144 -8.57 12.44 -6.26
N ALA A 145 -8.22 12.20 -5.00
CA ALA A 145 -7.36 13.14 -4.26
C ALA A 145 -5.97 13.31 -4.91
N MET A 146 -5.36 12.23 -5.42
CA MET A 146 -4.10 12.30 -6.16
C MET A 146 -4.26 13.08 -7.48
N GLU A 147 -5.34 12.83 -8.21
CA GLU A 147 -5.64 13.53 -9.48
C GLU A 147 -5.87 15.05 -9.27
N GLU A 148 -6.44 15.45 -8.15
CA GLU A 148 -6.59 16.88 -7.80
C GLU A 148 -5.22 17.55 -7.67
N VAL A 149 -4.25 16.89 -7.04
CA VAL A 149 -2.88 17.43 -6.91
C VAL A 149 -2.16 17.43 -8.26
N VAL A 150 -2.21 16.31 -9.02
CA VAL A 150 -1.58 16.23 -10.35
C VAL A 150 -2.09 17.30 -11.30
N SER A 151 -3.39 17.60 -11.24
CA SER A 151 -4.01 18.63 -12.09
C SER A 151 -3.77 20.06 -11.61
N GLY A 152 -3.11 20.26 -10.46
CA GLY A 152 -2.87 21.58 -9.87
C GLY A 152 -4.11 22.24 -9.28
N ARG A 153 -5.22 21.52 -9.07
CA ARG A 153 -6.42 22.04 -8.39
C ARG A 153 -6.25 22.03 -6.86
N ALA A 154 -5.41 21.16 -6.34
CA ALA A 154 -4.95 21.17 -4.95
C ALA A 154 -3.42 21.21 -4.90
N ASP A 155 -2.87 21.87 -3.87
CA ASP A 155 -1.44 21.89 -3.61
C ASP A 155 -0.98 20.68 -2.80
N TYR A 156 -1.87 20.16 -1.94
CA TYR A 156 -1.60 19.01 -1.07
C TYR A 156 -2.79 18.05 -1.01
N ALA A 157 -2.48 16.77 -0.83
CA ALA A 157 -3.46 15.75 -0.48
C ALA A 157 -3.16 15.16 0.90
N VAL A 158 -4.19 15.00 1.76
CA VAL A 158 -4.08 14.33 3.05
C VAL A 158 -4.73 12.95 2.93
N LEU A 159 -3.90 11.92 3.04
CA LEU A 159 -4.29 10.53 2.81
C LEU A 159 -3.85 9.64 3.99
N PRO A 160 -4.65 8.64 4.40
CA PRO A 160 -4.29 7.73 5.47
C PRO A 160 -3.26 6.70 4.98
N ILE A 161 -2.16 6.52 5.69
CA ILE A 161 -1.14 5.49 5.37
C ILE A 161 -1.44 4.18 6.09
N GLU A 162 -2.02 4.28 7.29
CA GLU A 162 -2.29 3.14 8.15
C GLU A 162 -3.59 3.37 8.93
N ASN A 163 -4.32 2.31 9.16
CA ASN A 163 -5.51 2.27 9.99
C ASN A 163 -5.28 1.29 11.15
N SER A 164 -5.50 1.72 12.37
CA SER A 164 -5.29 0.90 13.57
C SER A 164 -6.12 -0.39 13.61
N THR A 165 -7.23 -0.43 12.86
CA THR A 165 -8.13 -1.60 12.80
C THR A 165 -7.86 -2.49 11.59
N GLN A 166 -7.47 -1.92 10.45
CA GLN A 166 -7.29 -2.63 9.18
C GLN A 166 -5.82 -2.73 8.75
N GLY A 167 -4.90 -2.09 9.48
CA GLY A 167 -3.48 -2.07 9.13
C GLY A 167 -3.15 -1.10 7.99
N ILE A 168 -2.18 -1.46 7.19
CA ILE A 168 -1.66 -0.65 6.09
C ILE A 168 -2.71 -0.45 4.99
N VAL A 169 -2.93 0.80 4.58
CA VAL A 169 -3.79 1.14 3.44
C VAL A 169 -2.99 0.95 2.15
N THR A 170 -3.00 -0.27 1.63
CA THR A 170 -2.19 -0.68 0.47
C THR A 170 -2.43 0.15 -0.78
N ASP A 171 -3.67 0.58 -1.02
CA ASP A 171 -4.06 1.40 -2.18
C ASP A 171 -3.28 2.71 -2.24
N ILE A 172 -2.95 3.31 -1.09
CA ILE A 172 -2.17 4.55 -1.04
C ILE A 172 -0.74 4.32 -1.53
N TYR A 173 -0.10 3.24 -1.12
CA TYR A 173 1.26 2.93 -1.56
C TYR A 173 1.34 2.67 -3.07
N ASP A 174 0.31 2.04 -3.62
CA ASP A 174 0.20 1.81 -5.06
C ASP A 174 0.02 3.14 -5.81
N LEU A 175 -0.84 4.02 -5.31
CA LEU A 175 -1.06 5.36 -5.87
C LEU A 175 0.18 6.25 -5.76
N LEU A 176 0.90 6.25 -4.64
CA LEU A 176 2.16 6.98 -4.49
C LEU A 176 3.23 6.53 -5.48
N THR A 177 3.17 5.28 -5.93
CA THR A 177 4.07 4.76 -6.96
C THR A 177 3.60 5.12 -8.37
N GLU A 178 2.30 5.15 -8.60
CA GLU A 178 1.69 5.49 -9.90
C GLU A 178 1.79 6.99 -10.21
N TYR A 179 1.50 7.81 -9.22
CA TYR A 179 1.51 9.28 -9.35
C TYR A 179 2.81 9.84 -8.78
N GLN A 180 3.81 10.02 -9.45
CA GLN A 180 5.11 10.57 -9.02
C GLN A 180 4.99 11.96 -8.35
N LEU A 181 4.20 12.05 -7.26
CA LEU A 181 4.00 13.24 -6.45
C LEU A 181 5.03 13.28 -5.30
N HIS A 182 5.42 14.48 -4.91
CA HIS A 182 6.45 14.76 -3.90
C HIS A 182 5.84 15.32 -2.62
#